data_3fe85b9e7b68dc5cc5ff09faf6d53be3
#
_entry.id   3fe85b9e7b68dc5cc5ff09faf6d53be3
#
_cell.length_a   1.000
_cell.length_b   1.000
_cell.length_c   1.000
_cell.angle_alpha   90.00
_cell.angle_beta   90.00
_cell.angle_gamma   90.00
#
_symmetry.space_group_name_H-M   'P 1'
#
loop_
_entity.id
_entity.type
_entity.pdbx_description
1 polymer ?
#
loop_
_entity_poly.entity_id
_entity_poly.type
_entity_poly.pdbx_seq_one_letter_code
_entity_poly.pdbx_strand_id
1 'polypeptide(L)' 'MTDTQAIQPKLPLQDRMALHASRLKEEAQSLRPGPERDAIIRRARQVETASHVDDWLSSPGLQPPR' A
#
# COMPACT_ATOMS: atom_id res chain seq x y z
N MET A 1 14.66 17.83 15.34
CA MET A 1 14.94 17.06 15.33
C MET A 1 14.75 15.82 14.73
N THR A 2 15.65 15.46 14.10
CA THR A 2 15.67 14.22 13.43
C THR A 2 15.58 13.10 14.38
N ASP A 3 15.86 13.37 15.59
CA ASP A 3 15.81 12.31 16.53
C ASP A 3 14.46 11.71 16.65
N THR A 4 13.45 12.51 16.44
CA THR A 4 12.12 11.99 16.52
C THR A 4 11.91 10.88 15.54
N GLN A 5 12.48 11.03 14.37
CA GLN A 5 12.33 10.00 13.42
C GLN A 5 13.06 8.76 13.81
N ALA A 6 14.21 8.93 14.40
CA ALA A 6 14.96 7.78 14.81
C ALA A 6 14.25 7.02 15.89
N ILE A 7 13.52 7.73 16.71
CA ILE A 7 12.85 7.07 17.78
C ILE A 7 11.56 6.44 17.34
N GLN A 8 10.93 7.04 16.37
CA GLN A 8 9.67 6.51 15.94
C GLN A 8 9.84 5.15 15.31
N PRO A 9 8.99 4.25 15.69
CA PRO A 9 9.02 2.95 15.04
C PRO A 9 8.61 3.12 13.59
N LYS A 10 9.37 2.55 12.73
CA LYS A 10 9.05 2.60 11.35
C LYS A 10 8.03 1.56 11.04
N LEU A 11 7.01 1.97 10.35
CA LEU A 11 6.04 1.01 9.89
C LEU A 11 6.68 0.10 8.87
N PRO A 12 6.34 -1.15 8.90
CA PRO A 12 6.78 -2.05 7.85
C PRO A 12 6.37 -1.55 6.49
N LEU A 13 7.10 -1.93 5.50
CA LEU A 13 6.81 -1.50 4.14
C LEU A 13 5.38 -1.82 3.76
N GLN A 14 4.91 -2.98 4.15
CA GLN A 14 3.55 -3.38 3.86
C GLN A 14 2.54 -2.42 4.43
N ASP A 15 2.76 -2.01 5.68
CA ASP A 15 1.84 -1.09 6.32
C ASP A 15 1.86 0.26 5.66
N ARG A 16 3.03 0.70 5.24
CA ARG A 16 3.12 1.97 4.57
C ARG A 16 2.43 1.93 3.21
N MET A 17 2.56 0.83 2.52
CA MET A 17 1.90 0.68 1.25
C MET A 17 0.39 0.60 1.43
N ALA A 18 -0.05 -0.07 2.47
CA ALA A 18 -1.48 -0.14 2.74
C ALA A 18 -2.05 1.23 3.06
N LEU A 19 -1.31 2.03 3.83
CA LEU A 19 -1.74 3.38 4.11
C LEU A 19 -1.81 4.22 2.85
N HIS A 20 -0.81 4.05 2.00
CA HIS A 20 -0.77 4.79 0.75
C HIS A 20 -1.97 4.42 -0.12
N ALA A 21 -2.27 3.14 -0.19
CA ALA A 21 -3.42 2.69 -0.97
C ALA A 21 -4.72 3.24 -0.39
N SER A 22 -4.83 3.27 0.94
CA SER A 22 -6.01 3.82 1.57
C SER A 22 -6.20 5.28 1.22
N ARG A 23 -5.11 6.04 1.25
CA ARG A 23 -5.20 7.45 0.91
C ARG A 23 -5.60 7.64 -0.53
N LEU A 24 -5.06 6.81 -1.41
CA LEU A 24 -5.45 6.90 -2.81
C LEU A 24 -6.93 6.60 -2.99
N LYS A 25 -7.42 5.62 -2.26
CA LYS A 25 -8.84 5.29 -2.35
C LYS A 25 -9.71 6.43 -1.85
N GLU A 26 -9.29 7.06 -0.77
CA GLU A 26 -10.04 8.19 -0.25
C GLU A 26 -10.03 9.34 -1.22
N GLU A 27 -8.88 9.55 -1.83
CA GLU A 27 -8.77 10.60 -2.81
C GLU A 27 -9.68 10.32 -3.99
N ALA A 28 -9.73 9.08 -4.42
CA ALA A 28 -10.61 8.70 -5.52
C ALA A 28 -12.07 8.94 -5.19
N GLN A 29 -12.43 8.72 -3.93
CA GLN A 29 -13.81 8.91 -3.54
C GLN A 29 -14.25 10.36 -3.62
N SER A 30 -13.32 11.27 -3.50
CA SER A 30 -13.64 12.67 -3.58
C SER A 30 -13.64 13.18 -5.00
N LEU A 31 -13.30 12.34 -5.95
CA LEU A 31 -13.30 12.75 -7.35
C LEU A 31 -14.55 12.26 -8.04
N ARG A 32 -14.89 12.94 -9.10
CA ARG A 32 -16.00 12.50 -9.91
C ARG A 32 -15.60 11.28 -10.71
N PRO A 33 -16.56 10.43 -11.02
CA PRO A 33 -16.25 9.31 -11.90
C PRO A 33 -15.65 9.80 -13.21
N GLY A 34 -14.56 9.21 -13.59
CA GLY A 34 -13.90 9.61 -14.81
C GLY A 34 -12.49 9.09 -14.85
N PRO A 35 -11.73 9.54 -15.84
CA PRO A 35 -10.37 9.02 -16.03
C PRO A 35 -9.45 9.32 -14.87
N GLU A 36 -9.62 10.44 -14.21
CA GLU A 36 -8.76 10.76 -13.08
C GLU A 36 -9.02 9.81 -11.93
N ARG A 37 -10.29 9.60 -11.64
CA ARG A 37 -10.64 8.68 -10.56
C ARG A 37 -10.16 7.28 -10.90
N ASP A 38 -10.35 6.87 -12.14
CA ASP A 38 -9.93 5.54 -12.55
C ASP A 38 -8.43 5.38 -12.43
N ALA A 39 -7.67 6.40 -12.76
CA ALA A 39 -6.22 6.32 -12.64
C ALA A 39 -5.80 6.15 -11.19
N ILE A 40 -6.46 6.86 -10.28
CA ILE A 40 -6.11 6.76 -8.88
C ILE A 40 -6.51 5.39 -8.32
N ILE A 41 -7.66 4.90 -8.72
CA ILE A 41 -8.10 3.58 -8.28
C ILE A 41 -7.13 2.52 -8.79
N ARG A 42 -6.69 2.67 -10.02
CA ARG A 42 -5.74 1.71 -10.57
C ARG A 42 -4.43 1.75 -9.80
N ARG A 43 -3.98 2.93 -9.45
CA ARG A 43 -2.75 3.06 -8.69
C ARG A 43 -2.91 2.44 -7.30
N ALA A 44 -4.07 2.64 -6.67
CA ALA A 44 -4.32 2.05 -5.37
C ALA A 44 -4.28 0.53 -5.46
N ARG A 45 -4.83 -0.02 -6.52
CA ARG A 45 -4.80 -1.45 -6.70
C ARG A 45 -3.39 -1.96 -6.90
N GLN A 46 -2.58 -1.22 -7.62
CA GLN A 46 -1.19 -1.62 -7.82
C GLN A 46 -0.44 -1.62 -6.52
N VAL A 47 -0.68 -0.62 -5.68
CA VAL A 47 -0.02 -0.57 -4.39
C VAL A 47 -0.47 -1.72 -3.50
N GLU A 48 -1.75 -2.01 -3.51
CA GLU A 48 -2.26 -3.12 -2.72
C GLU A 48 -1.70 -4.44 -3.19
N THR A 49 -1.64 -4.61 -4.48
CA THR A 49 -1.09 -5.85 -5.03
C THR A 49 0.36 -6.00 -4.65
N ALA A 50 1.13 -4.92 -4.73
CA ALA A 50 2.53 -4.98 -4.37
C ALA A 50 2.69 -5.31 -2.89
N SER A 51 1.82 -4.77 -2.06
CA SER A 51 1.87 -5.05 -0.64
C SER A 51 1.60 -6.52 -0.38
N HIS A 52 0.63 -7.08 -1.06
CA HIS A 52 0.30 -8.49 -0.87
C HIS A 52 1.41 -9.40 -1.38
N VAL A 53 2.01 -9.03 -2.49
CA VAL A 53 3.10 -9.84 -3.03
C VAL A 53 4.27 -9.84 -2.06
N ASP A 54 4.57 -8.69 -1.50
CA ASP A 54 5.66 -8.59 -0.57
C ASP A 54 5.40 -9.45 0.66
N ASP A 55 4.19 -9.39 1.16
CA ASP A 55 3.81 -10.19 2.30
C ASP A 55 3.93 -11.67 1.99
N TRP A 56 3.47 -12.05 0.82
CA TRP A 56 3.49 -13.44 0.41
C TRP A 56 4.92 -13.94 0.28
N LEU A 57 5.79 -13.14 -0.28
CA LEU A 57 7.17 -13.55 -0.47
C LEU A 57 7.95 -13.60 0.83
N SER A 58 7.59 -12.78 1.78
CA SER A 58 8.35 -12.78 3.01
C SER A 58 7.79 -13.72 4.04
N SER A 59 6.73 -14.44 3.75
CA SER A 59 6.19 -15.39 4.69
C SER A 59 6.88 -16.72 4.52
N PRO A 60 7.71 -17.12 5.42
CA PRO A 60 8.45 -18.36 5.22
C PRO A 60 7.58 -19.59 5.34
N GLY A 61 6.47 -19.48 5.96
CA GLY A 61 5.62 -20.63 6.09
C GLY A 61 4.82 -20.95 4.86
N LEU A 62 4.76 -20.01 3.93
CA LEU A 62 4.00 -20.24 2.75
C LEU A 62 4.84 -20.91 1.72
N GLN A 63 4.41 -22.03 1.30
CA GLN A 63 5.13 -22.71 0.26
C GLN A 63 4.26 -22.75 -0.95
N PRO A 64 4.86 -22.59 -2.10
CA PRO A 64 4.08 -22.66 -3.32
C PRO A 64 3.53 -24.05 -3.49
N PRO A 65 2.35 -24.12 -4.00
CA PRO A 65 1.80 -25.46 -4.30
C PRO A 65 2.64 -26.11 -5.36
N ARG A 66 2.74 -27.37 -5.23
CA ARG A 66 3.54 -28.08 -6.16
C ARG A 66 2.78 -28.91 -7.05
#